data_7774598c41287b8e1277dce62ad10f7d
#
_entry.id   7774598c41287b8e1277dce62ad10f7d
#
_cell.length_a   1.000
_cell.length_b   1.000
_cell.length_c   1.000
_cell.angle_alpha   90.00
_cell.angle_beta   90.00
_cell.angle_gamma   90.00
#
_symmetry.space_group_name_H-M   'P 1'
#
loop_
_entity.id
_entity.type
_entity.pdbx_description
1 polymer ?
#
loop_
_entity_poly.entity_id
_entity_poly.type
_entity_poly.pdbx_seq_one_letter_code
_entity_poly.pdbx_strand_id
1 'polypeptide(L)'
;MTSSRIVLLLAVALVLLAPAFAADVAGKWTAAIDTQIGVQNYTYEFKVDAGKLTGKAKSQFGDLDITEGSVKGDDIAFVENASFEGQSIRIEYKGKISGDEIKFQRKVADFATEDFVAKRAK
;
A
#
# COMPACT_ATOMS: atom_id res chain seq x y z
N MET A 1 -22.43 0.21 44.96
CA MET A 1 -22.75 -0.93 44.14
C MET A 1 -22.88 -0.57 42.66
N THR A 2 -23.64 0.45 42.36
CA THR A 2 -23.82 0.87 40.95
C THR A 2 -22.58 1.52 40.35
N SER A 3 -21.73 2.16 41.16
CA SER A 3 -20.53 2.84 40.68
C SER A 3 -19.49 1.90 40.07
N SER A 4 -19.33 0.69 40.63
CA SER A 4 -18.35 -0.26 40.10
C SER A 4 -18.73 -0.79 38.73
N ARG A 5 -20.02 -0.91 38.41
CA ARG A 5 -20.48 -1.32 37.11
C ARG A 5 -20.26 -0.24 36.04
N ILE A 6 -20.41 1.01 36.45
CA ILE A 6 -20.17 2.16 35.54
C ILE A 6 -18.68 2.23 35.18
N VAL A 7 -17.81 2.04 36.16
CA VAL A 7 -16.36 2.04 35.95
C VAL A 7 -15.96 0.91 34.98
N LEU A 8 -16.56 -0.26 35.12
CA LEU A 8 -16.27 -1.40 34.27
C LEU A 8 -16.68 -1.10 32.83
N LEU A 9 -17.83 -0.48 32.63
CA LEU A 9 -18.30 -0.09 31.27
C LEU A 9 -17.36 0.91 30.63
N LEU A 10 -16.84 1.86 31.37
CA LEU A 10 -15.87 2.82 30.86
C LEU A 10 -14.57 2.15 30.42
N ALA A 11 -14.10 1.16 31.16
CA ALA A 11 -12.90 0.41 30.79
C ALA A 11 -13.11 -0.36 29.48
N VAL A 12 -14.29 -0.96 29.31
CA VAL A 12 -14.63 -1.66 28.07
C VAL A 12 -14.70 -0.69 26.91
N ALA A 13 -15.28 0.49 27.10
CA ALA A 13 -15.35 1.51 26.07
C ALA A 13 -13.95 1.95 25.61
N LEU A 14 -13.02 2.09 26.54
CA LEU A 14 -11.63 2.44 26.22
C LEU A 14 -10.95 1.36 25.36
N VAL A 15 -11.22 0.08 25.65
CA VAL A 15 -10.68 -1.03 24.86
C VAL A 15 -11.27 -1.00 23.44
N LEU A 16 -12.56 -0.69 23.32
CA LEU A 16 -13.22 -0.60 22.00
C LEU A 16 -12.73 0.61 21.18
N LEU A 17 -12.26 1.63 21.86
CA LEU A 17 -11.70 2.82 21.21
C LEU A 17 -10.22 2.69 20.90
N ALA A 18 -9.60 1.55 21.24
CA ALA A 18 -8.22 1.29 20.84
C ALA A 18 -8.14 1.39 19.33
N PRO A 19 -7.27 2.26 18.80
CA PRO A 19 -7.25 2.53 17.37
C PRO A 19 -6.89 1.28 16.58
N ALA A 20 -7.58 1.07 15.48
CA ALA A 20 -7.11 0.17 14.46
C ALA A 20 -5.91 0.85 13.82
N PHE A 21 -4.72 0.39 14.15
CA PHE A 21 -3.51 0.93 13.55
C PHE A 21 -3.46 0.55 12.07
N ALA A 22 -3.09 1.50 11.22
CA ALA A 22 -2.67 1.18 9.88
C ALA A 22 -1.47 0.25 9.99
N ALA A 23 -1.42 -0.75 9.11
CA ALA A 23 -0.28 -1.65 9.07
C ALA A 23 1.01 -0.87 8.79
N ASP A 24 2.14 -1.40 9.23
CA ASP A 24 3.44 -0.77 9.01
C ASP A 24 3.89 -1.02 7.58
N VAL A 25 3.53 -0.10 6.70
CA VAL A 25 3.87 -0.15 5.28
C VAL A 25 5.15 0.65 4.99
N ALA A 26 5.52 1.55 5.88
CA ALA A 26 6.67 2.42 5.66
C ALA A 26 7.94 1.59 5.45
N GLY A 27 8.81 2.07 4.57
CA GLY A 27 10.08 1.43 4.28
C GLY A 27 10.23 1.02 2.83
N LYS A 28 11.16 0.12 2.59
CA LYS A 28 11.51 -0.32 1.25
C LYS A 28 10.96 -1.72 0.97
N TRP A 29 10.38 -1.88 -0.20
CA TRP A 29 9.80 -3.14 -0.65
C TRP A 29 10.31 -3.48 -2.04
N THR A 30 10.44 -4.75 -2.35
CA THR A 30 10.86 -5.21 -3.68
C THR A 30 9.82 -6.14 -4.27
N ALA A 31 9.71 -6.14 -5.60
CA ALA A 31 8.80 -7.01 -6.31
C ALA A 31 9.36 -7.36 -7.68
N ALA A 32 9.10 -8.59 -8.11
CA ALA A 32 9.32 -9.02 -9.48
C ALA A 32 7.95 -9.21 -10.11
N ILE A 33 7.64 -8.41 -11.12
CA ILE A 33 6.31 -8.40 -11.73
C ILE A 33 6.39 -9.03 -13.11
N ASP A 34 5.61 -10.08 -13.32
CA ASP A 34 5.45 -10.68 -14.65
C ASP A 34 4.57 -9.79 -15.49
N THR A 35 5.11 -9.30 -16.60
CA THR A 35 4.37 -8.45 -17.52
C THR A 35 4.41 -9.04 -18.93
N GLN A 36 3.64 -8.46 -19.84
CA GLN A 36 3.61 -8.88 -21.24
C GLN A 36 4.96 -8.74 -21.93
N ILE A 37 5.84 -7.90 -21.37
CA ILE A 37 7.18 -7.67 -21.93
C ILE A 37 8.27 -8.28 -21.04
N GLY A 38 7.92 -9.24 -20.19
CA GLY A 38 8.86 -9.97 -19.34
C GLY A 38 8.78 -9.55 -17.88
N VAL A 39 9.67 -10.12 -17.08
CA VAL A 39 9.74 -9.81 -15.65
C VAL A 39 10.38 -8.45 -15.45
N GLN A 40 9.71 -7.61 -14.66
CA GLN A 40 10.21 -6.30 -14.29
C GLN A 40 10.44 -6.23 -12.79
N ASN A 41 11.60 -5.75 -12.39
CA ASN A 41 11.96 -5.61 -10.99
C ASN A 41 11.70 -4.20 -10.52
N TYR A 42 10.94 -4.09 -9.43
CA TYR A 42 10.56 -2.82 -8.83
C TYR A 42 11.05 -2.74 -7.40
N THR A 43 11.40 -1.53 -6.99
CA THR A 43 11.64 -1.19 -5.59
C THR A 43 10.69 -0.06 -5.24
N TYR A 44 9.91 -0.26 -4.18
CA TYR A 44 8.99 0.76 -3.68
C TYR A 44 9.56 1.32 -2.39
N GLU A 45 9.59 2.64 -2.30
CA GLU A 45 9.93 3.33 -1.05
C GLU A 45 8.69 4.03 -0.56
N PHE A 46 8.17 3.59 0.58
CA PHE A 46 6.90 4.07 1.13
C PHE A 46 7.11 4.89 2.39
N LYS A 47 6.34 5.97 2.50
CA LYS A 47 6.19 6.77 3.71
C LYS A 47 4.70 6.86 4.03
N VAL A 48 4.37 6.76 5.30
CA VAL A 48 2.98 6.83 5.76
C VAL A 48 2.87 7.93 6.79
N ASP A 49 1.90 8.81 6.60
CA ASP A 49 1.59 9.87 7.55
C ASP A 49 0.07 10.01 7.66
N ALA A 50 -0.46 9.66 8.83
CA ALA A 50 -1.90 9.75 9.11
C ALA A 50 -2.76 9.03 8.05
N GLY A 51 -2.34 7.84 7.65
CA GLY A 51 -3.06 7.04 6.65
C GLY A 51 -2.80 7.45 5.21
N LYS A 52 -2.02 8.49 4.98
CA LYS A 52 -1.64 8.90 3.64
C LYS A 52 -0.33 8.25 3.23
N LEU A 53 -0.35 7.58 2.09
CA LEU A 53 0.83 6.91 1.55
C LEU A 53 1.48 7.78 0.49
N THR A 54 2.79 7.97 0.64
CA THR A 54 3.61 8.68 -0.35
C THR A 54 4.87 7.88 -0.61
N GLY A 55 5.60 8.24 -1.64
CA GLY A 55 6.88 7.59 -1.93
C GLY A 55 7.18 7.52 -3.41
N LYS A 56 8.02 6.55 -3.74
CA LYS A 56 8.48 6.33 -5.12
C LYS A 56 8.48 4.88 -5.49
N ALA A 57 8.21 4.60 -6.75
CA ALA A 57 8.41 3.32 -7.39
C ALA A 57 9.61 3.44 -8.33
N LYS A 58 10.60 2.58 -8.13
CA LYS A 58 11.83 2.58 -8.91
C LYS A 58 11.92 1.32 -9.74
N SER A 59 12.22 1.48 -11.01
CA SER A 59 12.39 0.35 -11.93
C SER A 59 13.44 0.69 -12.97
N GLN A 60 13.72 -0.26 -13.85
CA GLN A 60 14.61 -0.04 -14.99
C GLN A 60 14.13 1.06 -15.95
N PHE A 61 12.86 1.41 -15.88
CA PHE A 61 12.27 2.47 -16.70
C PHE A 61 12.34 3.85 -16.04
N GLY A 62 12.91 3.95 -14.84
CA GLY A 62 13.02 5.19 -14.10
C GLY A 62 12.17 5.18 -12.84
N ASP A 63 12.10 6.34 -12.22
CA ASP A 63 11.40 6.52 -10.95
C ASP A 63 10.08 7.22 -11.20
N LEU A 64 9.03 6.74 -10.54
CA LEU A 64 7.70 7.37 -10.56
C LEU A 64 7.27 7.70 -9.15
N ASP A 65 6.67 8.87 -8.99
CA ASP A 65 6.09 9.25 -7.71
C ASP A 65 4.78 8.51 -7.47
N ILE A 66 4.55 8.15 -6.22
CA ILE A 66 3.29 7.55 -5.79
C ILE A 66 2.33 8.69 -5.47
N THR A 67 1.15 8.63 -6.06
CA THR A 67 0.09 9.61 -5.87
C THR A 67 -1.17 8.93 -5.39
N GLU A 68 -2.11 9.70 -4.85
CA GLU A 68 -3.41 9.21 -4.39
C GLU A 68 -3.27 8.01 -3.45
N GLY A 69 -2.24 8.02 -2.61
CA GLY A 69 -1.92 6.90 -1.75
C GLY A 69 -2.68 6.90 -0.44
N SER A 70 -3.12 5.72 -0.02
CA SER A 70 -3.80 5.55 1.26
C SER A 70 -3.48 4.20 1.88
N VAL A 71 -3.51 4.18 3.20
CA VAL A 71 -3.41 2.96 4.00
C VAL A 71 -4.57 2.97 4.98
N LYS A 72 -5.42 1.94 4.92
CA LYS A 72 -6.54 1.77 5.84
C LYS A 72 -6.52 0.35 6.37
N GLY A 73 -6.16 0.18 7.66
CA GLY A 73 -5.93 -1.15 8.19
C GLY A 73 -4.85 -1.86 7.38
N ASP A 74 -5.19 -3.00 6.80
CA ASP A 74 -4.26 -3.76 5.96
C ASP A 74 -4.36 -3.40 4.48
N ASP A 75 -5.27 -2.52 4.10
CA ASP A 75 -5.53 -2.18 2.72
C ASP A 75 -4.67 -1.01 2.26
N ILE A 76 -4.01 -1.19 1.12
CA ILE A 76 -3.12 -0.21 0.54
C ILE A 76 -3.63 0.12 -0.86
N ALA A 77 -3.64 1.40 -1.20
CA ALA A 77 -3.99 1.83 -2.55
C ALA A 77 -3.13 3.00 -2.94
N PHE A 78 -2.73 3.04 -4.19
CA PHE A 78 -2.04 4.21 -4.75
C PHE A 78 -2.09 4.18 -6.26
N VAL A 79 -1.63 5.27 -6.85
CA VAL A 79 -1.62 5.46 -8.30
C VAL A 79 -0.24 5.95 -8.72
N GLU A 80 0.22 5.46 -9.86
CA GLU A 80 1.37 6.00 -10.57
C GLU A 80 0.88 6.54 -11.91
N ASN A 81 1.47 7.64 -12.35
CA ASN A 81 1.22 8.17 -13.68
C ASN A 81 2.51 8.04 -14.49
N ALA A 82 2.52 7.10 -15.42
CA ALA A 82 3.64 6.86 -16.31
C ALA A 82 3.44 7.62 -17.62
N SER A 83 4.54 7.84 -18.35
CA SER A 83 4.48 8.42 -19.67
C SER A 83 5.08 7.43 -20.66
N PHE A 84 4.33 7.12 -21.70
CA PHE A 84 4.78 6.23 -22.75
C PHE A 84 4.41 6.84 -24.11
N GLU A 85 5.41 7.09 -24.93
CA GLU A 85 5.23 7.72 -26.26
C GLU A 85 4.41 9.01 -26.22
N GLY A 86 4.66 9.83 -25.18
CA GLY A 86 3.96 11.10 -25.01
C GLY A 86 2.57 11.00 -24.40
N GLN A 87 2.10 9.79 -24.09
CA GLN A 87 0.81 9.58 -23.47
C GLN A 87 0.95 9.26 -21.99
N SER A 88 0.04 9.82 -21.20
CA SER A 88 -0.02 9.52 -19.77
C SER A 88 -0.78 8.20 -19.56
N ILE A 89 -0.17 7.31 -18.78
CA ILE A 89 -0.75 6.00 -18.46
C ILE A 89 -0.98 5.98 -16.95
N ARG A 90 -2.24 5.79 -16.57
CA ARG A 90 -2.62 5.68 -15.15
C ARG A 90 -2.50 4.24 -14.72
N ILE A 91 -1.74 4.00 -13.67
CA ILE A 91 -1.52 2.67 -13.09
C ILE A 91 -2.08 2.68 -11.68
N GLU A 92 -3.09 1.87 -11.44
CA GLU A 92 -3.75 1.79 -10.14
C GLU A 92 -3.32 0.54 -9.39
N TYR A 93 -2.92 0.71 -8.13
CA TYR A 93 -2.51 -0.39 -7.26
C TYR A 93 -3.49 -0.55 -6.13
N LYS A 94 -3.83 -1.79 -5.83
CA LYS A 94 -4.54 -2.19 -4.62
C LYS A 94 -3.80 -3.35 -4.00
N GLY A 95 -3.57 -3.27 -2.70
CA GLY A 95 -2.82 -4.30 -2.01
C GLY A 95 -3.33 -4.58 -0.62
N LYS A 96 -2.91 -5.73 -0.11
CA LYS A 96 -3.18 -6.13 1.26
C LYS A 96 -1.87 -6.58 1.88
N ILE A 97 -1.50 -5.94 2.99
CA ILE A 97 -0.28 -6.27 3.71
C ILE A 97 -0.53 -7.39 4.71
N SER A 98 0.43 -8.29 4.80
CA SER A 98 0.46 -9.34 5.82
C SER A 98 1.92 -9.57 6.19
N GLY A 99 2.34 -9.04 7.35
CA GLY A 99 3.73 -9.16 7.79
C GLY A 99 4.70 -8.45 6.85
N ASP A 100 5.60 -9.21 6.26
CA ASP A 100 6.64 -8.68 5.37
C ASP A 100 6.28 -8.82 3.89
N GLU A 101 5.02 -9.08 3.60
CA GLU A 101 4.53 -9.21 2.22
C GLU A 101 3.32 -8.32 1.98
N ILE A 102 3.22 -7.81 0.76
CA ILE A 102 2.03 -7.14 0.28
C ILE A 102 1.57 -7.84 -0.99
N LYS A 103 0.34 -8.33 -0.99
CA LYS A 103 -0.26 -8.89 -2.20
C LYS A 103 -0.92 -7.76 -2.96
N PHE A 104 -0.37 -7.44 -4.12
CA PHE A 104 -0.85 -6.35 -4.96
C PHE A 104 -1.58 -6.85 -6.18
N GLN A 105 -2.60 -6.09 -6.58
CA GLN A 105 -3.13 -6.12 -7.92
C GLN A 105 -2.90 -4.75 -8.55
N ARG A 106 -2.36 -4.75 -9.76
CA ARG A 106 -2.01 -3.54 -10.48
C ARG A 106 -2.78 -3.51 -11.80
N LYS A 107 -3.47 -2.40 -12.04
CA LYS A 107 -4.20 -2.20 -13.29
C LYS A 107 -3.48 -1.13 -14.10
N VAL A 108 -2.94 -1.51 -15.25
CA VAL A 108 -2.21 -0.63 -16.14
C VAL A 108 -3.19 -0.10 -17.19
N ALA A 109 -3.79 1.06 -16.93
CA ALA A 109 -4.86 1.63 -17.76
C ALA A 109 -5.90 0.56 -18.09
N ASP A 110 -6.23 0.39 -19.37
CA ASP A 110 -7.12 -0.68 -19.82
C ASP A 110 -6.38 -1.84 -20.50
N PHE A 111 -5.05 -1.83 -20.40
CA PHE A 111 -4.21 -2.79 -21.13
C PHE A 111 -4.02 -4.10 -20.40
N ALA A 112 -3.81 -4.05 -19.08
CA ALA A 112 -3.43 -5.24 -18.32
C ALA A 112 -3.81 -5.10 -16.86
N THR A 113 -4.07 -6.27 -16.24
CA THR A 113 -4.18 -6.40 -14.80
C THR A 113 -3.14 -7.42 -14.38
N GLU A 114 -2.33 -7.07 -13.39
CA GLU A 114 -1.20 -7.89 -12.95
C GLU A 114 -1.28 -8.13 -11.45
N ASP A 115 -1.10 -9.37 -11.04
CA ASP A 115 -1.04 -9.75 -9.63
C ASP A 115 0.40 -10.07 -9.27
N PHE A 116 0.86 -9.57 -8.13
CA PHE A 116 2.21 -9.84 -7.68
C PHE A 116 2.33 -9.66 -6.17
N VAL A 117 3.45 -10.09 -5.63
CA VAL A 117 3.75 -9.95 -4.20
C VAL A 117 4.98 -9.08 -4.05
N ALA A 118 4.87 -8.04 -3.24
CA ALA A 118 6.02 -7.24 -2.83
C ALA A 118 6.52 -7.78 -1.49
N LYS A 119 7.82 -7.80 -1.31
CA LYS A 119 8.45 -8.27 -0.08
C LYS A 119 9.26 -7.15 0.53
N ARG A 120 9.23 -7.06 1.86
CA ARG A 120 10.02 -6.07 2.57
C ARG A 120 11.50 -6.30 2.29
N ALA A 121 12.19 -5.25 1.87
CA ALA A 121 13.63 -5.33 1.63
C ALA A 121 14.38 -5.45 2.95
N LYS A 122 15.39 -6.28 2.95
CA LYS A 122 16.26 -6.47 4.11
C LYS A 122 17.47 -5.56 4.07
#